data_776b7e381f4321d2f9fac53be63d8ee3
#
_entry.id   776b7e381f4321d2f9fac53be63d8ee3
#
_cell.length_a   1.000
_cell.length_b   1.000
_cell.length_c   1.000
_cell.angle_alpha   90.00
_cell.angle_beta   90.00
_cell.angle_gamma   90.00
#
_symmetry.space_group_name_H-M   'P 1'
#
loop_
_entity.id
_entity.type
_entity.pdbx_description
1 polymer ?
#
loop_
_entity_poly.entity_id
_entity_poly.type
_entity_poly.pdbx_seq_one_letter_code
_entity_poly.pdbx_strand_id
1 'polypeptide(L)'
;MTKQRIIVLGVVVILVAMVVFLCIFTYYRISLPVAKLKKEAAKYQEYRKNFAENRFFLNASEVKDLRIMVNDYHVEVAQKLGVPGLIDDEAVSQAAKEGKLVSLKENRYWRIKELKDSLAYVTPDTIKLLNLIGERFQKNLKKQNLPLYRFTISSVLRTQQAQEKLVRKNRNATRNISSHQFGTTVDILFTEFEYTADHQFTFACLSKYKERPEFRKKEFDELASIYGQCLKTILAKTLLDLQKEGICYVIYERRQPVFHVTIATKF
;
A
#
# COMPACT_ATOMS: atom_id res chain seq x y z
N MET A 1 -39.50 38.30 45.82
CA MET A 1 -38.84 38.75 44.55
C MET A 1 -39.87 39.38 43.65
N THR A 2 -39.66 40.60 43.17
CA THR A 2 -40.60 41.27 42.26
C THR A 2 -40.58 40.62 40.90
N LYS A 3 -41.72 40.59 40.15
CA LYS A 3 -41.80 40.05 38.80
C LYS A 3 -40.68 40.57 37.88
N GLN A 4 -40.29 41.81 38.02
CA GLN A 4 -39.17 42.39 37.25
C GLN A 4 -37.83 41.73 37.51
N ARG A 5 -37.49 41.37 38.77
CA ARG A 5 -36.24 40.71 39.11
C ARG A 5 -36.21 39.29 38.52
N ILE A 6 -37.35 38.59 38.44
CA ILE A 6 -37.41 37.25 37.83
C ILE A 6 -37.17 37.32 36.31
N ILE A 7 -37.75 38.33 35.66
CA ILE A 7 -37.54 38.57 34.21
C ILE A 7 -36.08 38.89 33.91
N VAL A 8 -35.47 39.80 34.69
CA VAL A 8 -34.06 40.16 34.50
C VAL A 8 -33.14 38.94 34.74
N LEU A 9 -33.41 38.17 35.78
CA LEU A 9 -32.63 36.94 36.03
C LEU A 9 -32.76 35.93 34.85
N GLY A 10 -33.99 35.78 34.32
CA GLY A 10 -34.22 34.89 33.16
C GLY A 10 -33.46 35.34 31.92
N VAL A 11 -33.44 36.65 31.63
CA VAL A 11 -32.68 37.20 30.50
C VAL A 11 -31.19 36.98 30.68
N VAL A 12 -30.63 37.21 31.89
CA VAL A 12 -29.22 36.98 32.20
C VAL A 12 -28.84 35.53 31.98
N VAL A 13 -29.65 34.58 32.47
CA VAL A 13 -29.40 33.15 32.27
C VAL A 13 -29.39 32.77 30.79
N ILE A 14 -30.32 33.29 30.00
CA ILE A 14 -30.35 33.03 28.55
C ILE A 14 -29.09 33.59 27.86
N LEU A 15 -28.67 34.82 28.20
CA LEU A 15 -27.45 35.41 27.63
C LEU A 15 -26.19 34.59 27.99
N VAL A 16 -26.06 34.16 29.23
CA VAL A 16 -24.95 33.29 29.66
C VAL A 16 -24.97 31.97 28.88
N ALA A 17 -26.14 31.35 28.75
CA ALA A 17 -26.28 30.11 27.97
C ALA A 17 -25.91 30.30 26.51
N MET A 18 -26.31 31.42 25.89
CA MET A 18 -25.91 31.75 24.50
C MET A 18 -24.39 31.95 24.38
N VAL A 19 -23.74 32.67 25.32
CA VAL A 19 -22.28 32.84 25.30
C VAL A 19 -21.56 31.51 25.46
N VAL A 20 -21.99 30.67 26.39
CA VAL A 20 -21.41 29.33 26.56
C VAL A 20 -21.59 28.49 25.31
N PHE A 21 -22.78 28.49 24.72
CA PHE A 21 -23.02 27.80 23.45
C PHE A 21 -22.13 28.32 22.32
N LEU A 22 -21.95 29.62 22.19
CA LEU A 22 -21.09 30.25 21.19
C LEU A 22 -19.62 29.85 21.38
N CYS A 23 -19.16 29.83 22.64
CA CYS A 23 -17.79 29.41 22.98
C CYS A 23 -17.58 27.92 22.62
N ILE A 24 -18.51 27.05 22.99
CA ILE A 24 -18.45 25.63 22.66
C ILE A 24 -18.49 25.43 21.13
N PHE A 25 -19.40 26.11 20.44
CA PHE A 25 -19.53 26.06 19.00
C PHE A 25 -18.23 26.52 18.31
N THR A 26 -17.66 27.65 18.74
CA THR A 26 -16.40 28.20 18.17
C THR A 26 -15.24 27.24 18.42
N TYR A 27 -15.16 26.67 19.61
CA TYR A 27 -14.12 25.67 19.94
C TYR A 27 -14.19 24.46 19.02
N TYR A 28 -15.36 23.83 18.88
CA TYR A 28 -15.48 22.61 18.06
C TYR A 28 -15.43 22.88 16.56
N ARG A 29 -15.93 24.03 16.09
CA ARG A 29 -16.01 24.35 14.66
C ARG A 29 -14.76 25.00 14.11
N ILE A 30 -14.01 25.74 14.90
CA ILE A 30 -12.87 26.55 14.44
C ILE A 30 -11.58 26.13 15.14
N SER A 31 -11.51 26.26 16.47
CA SER A 31 -10.26 26.08 17.21
C SER A 31 -9.69 24.68 17.14
N LEU A 32 -10.55 23.67 17.35
CA LEU A 32 -10.12 22.28 17.32
C LEU A 32 -9.66 21.82 15.90
N PRO A 33 -10.36 22.12 14.81
CA PRO A 33 -9.89 21.83 13.47
C PRO A 33 -8.57 22.54 13.12
N VAL A 34 -8.40 23.81 13.50
CA VAL A 34 -7.15 24.55 13.26
C VAL A 34 -5.98 23.95 14.04
N ALA A 35 -6.19 23.56 15.30
CA ALA A 35 -5.16 22.89 16.10
C ALA A 35 -4.74 21.55 15.50
N LYS A 36 -5.72 20.76 15.01
CA LYS A 36 -5.45 19.51 14.29
C LYS A 36 -4.65 19.74 13.01
N LEU A 37 -5.00 20.76 12.22
CA LEU A 37 -4.27 21.14 11.00
C LEU A 37 -2.81 21.52 11.29
N LYS A 38 -2.57 22.33 12.33
CA LYS A 38 -1.20 22.69 12.75
C LYS A 38 -0.39 21.46 13.15
N LYS A 39 -0.98 20.54 13.90
CA LYS A 39 -0.34 19.29 14.29
C LYS A 39 0.02 18.42 13.09
N GLU A 40 -0.87 18.33 12.11
CA GLU A 40 -0.62 17.56 10.88
C GLU A 40 0.47 18.22 10.01
N ALA A 41 0.45 19.55 9.90
CA ALA A 41 1.50 20.27 9.18
C ALA A 41 2.87 20.07 9.84
N ALA A 42 2.94 20.13 11.18
CA ALA A 42 4.16 19.84 11.91
C ALA A 42 4.66 18.40 11.65
N LYS A 43 3.73 17.43 11.68
CA LYS A 43 4.04 16.03 11.39
C LYS A 43 4.53 15.80 9.96
N TYR A 44 3.95 16.53 8.99
CA TYR A 44 4.42 16.49 7.61
C TYR A 44 5.87 16.99 7.49
N GLN A 45 6.21 18.11 8.15
CA GLN A 45 7.58 18.63 8.16
C GLN A 45 8.56 17.66 8.86
N GLU A 46 8.14 17.03 9.94
CA GLU A 46 8.92 15.98 10.60
C GLU A 46 9.20 14.80 9.65
N TYR A 47 8.20 14.30 8.94
CA TYR A 47 8.37 13.23 7.97
C TYR A 47 9.33 13.62 6.84
N ARG A 48 9.17 14.84 6.30
CA ARG A 48 10.06 15.37 5.27
C ARG A 48 11.51 15.42 5.75
N LYS A 49 11.74 15.86 6.99
CA LYS A 49 13.05 15.85 7.63
C LYS A 49 13.59 14.43 7.76
N ASN A 50 12.79 13.51 8.27
CA ASN A 50 13.20 12.10 8.45
C ASN A 50 13.57 11.45 7.12
N PHE A 51 12.85 11.71 6.04
CA PHE A 51 13.23 11.24 4.71
C PHE A 51 14.56 11.83 4.22
N ALA A 52 14.81 13.10 4.47
CA ALA A 52 16.04 13.78 4.04
C ALA A 52 17.26 13.33 4.83
N GLU A 53 17.13 13.07 6.12
CA GLU A 53 18.20 12.65 7.02
C GLU A 53 18.54 11.16 6.88
N ASN A 54 17.53 10.32 6.64
CA ASN A 54 17.71 8.88 6.51
C ASN A 54 18.06 8.49 5.08
N ARG A 55 19.36 8.38 4.80
CA ARG A 55 19.87 7.87 3.52
C ARG A 55 19.90 6.35 3.54
N PHE A 56 18.79 5.74 3.11
CA PHE A 56 18.74 4.29 2.93
C PHE A 56 19.32 3.89 1.58
N PHE A 57 20.27 2.98 1.60
CA PHE A 57 20.83 2.36 0.40
C PHE A 57 20.89 0.86 0.58
N LEU A 58 20.70 0.14 -0.52
CA LEU A 58 21.10 -1.27 -0.61
C LEU A 58 22.59 -1.32 -0.84
N ASN A 59 23.30 -2.09 -0.02
CA ASN A 59 24.70 -2.38 -0.28
C ASN A 59 24.87 -3.40 -1.42
N ALA A 60 26.09 -3.60 -1.90
CA ALA A 60 26.36 -4.49 -3.03
C ALA A 60 25.96 -5.95 -2.76
N SER A 61 26.11 -6.43 -1.52
CA SER A 61 25.70 -7.77 -1.12
C SER A 61 24.19 -7.91 -1.14
N GLU A 62 23.43 -6.96 -0.55
CA GLU A 62 21.96 -6.96 -0.57
C GLU A 62 21.41 -6.93 -2.00
N VAL A 63 22.02 -6.16 -2.90
CA VAL A 63 21.66 -6.15 -4.33
C VAL A 63 21.96 -7.50 -5.00
N LYS A 64 23.06 -8.14 -4.65
CA LYS A 64 23.41 -9.49 -5.15
C LYS A 64 22.41 -10.51 -4.65
N ASP A 65 22.09 -10.50 -3.36
CA ASP A 65 21.15 -11.43 -2.73
C ASP A 65 19.74 -11.33 -3.33
N LEU A 66 19.28 -10.09 -3.68
CA LEU A 66 18.00 -9.87 -4.39
C LEU A 66 18.02 -10.31 -5.87
N ARG A 67 19.11 -10.91 -6.36
CA ARG A 67 19.25 -11.40 -7.74
C ARG A 67 19.77 -12.82 -7.81
N ILE A 68 20.03 -13.44 -6.67
CA ILE A 68 20.59 -14.80 -6.63
C ILE A 68 19.57 -15.84 -7.05
N MET A 69 18.27 -15.58 -6.76
CA MET A 69 17.19 -16.46 -7.18
C MET A 69 16.83 -16.14 -8.63
N VAL A 70 17.32 -17.00 -9.55
CA VAL A 70 17.01 -16.86 -10.98
C VAL A 70 15.62 -17.39 -11.28
N ASN A 71 15.08 -17.03 -12.45
CA ASN A 71 13.71 -17.33 -12.85
C ASN A 71 13.34 -18.82 -12.73
N ASP A 72 14.28 -19.74 -12.96
CA ASP A 72 14.01 -21.18 -12.90
C ASP A 72 13.62 -21.66 -11.51
N TYR A 73 14.22 -21.10 -10.44
CA TYR A 73 13.81 -21.39 -9.06
C TYR A 73 12.38 -20.88 -8.78
N HIS A 74 12.02 -19.73 -9.35
CA HIS A 74 10.66 -19.20 -9.22
C HIS A 74 9.64 -20.09 -9.92
N VAL A 75 9.96 -20.59 -11.12
CA VAL A 75 9.09 -21.50 -11.86
C VAL A 75 8.93 -22.83 -11.12
N GLU A 76 10.03 -23.42 -10.65
CA GLU A 76 10.01 -24.68 -9.91
C GLU A 76 9.09 -24.60 -8.68
N VAL A 77 9.28 -23.58 -7.84
CA VAL A 77 8.46 -23.42 -6.65
C VAL A 77 7.01 -23.06 -6.98
N ALA A 78 6.79 -22.27 -8.02
CA ALA A 78 5.45 -21.92 -8.49
C ALA A 78 4.68 -23.15 -8.98
N GLN A 79 5.32 -24.05 -9.69
CA GLN A 79 4.73 -25.34 -10.09
C GLN A 79 4.38 -26.22 -8.90
N LYS A 80 5.23 -26.24 -7.88
CA LYS A 80 5.04 -27.05 -6.66
C LYS A 80 3.93 -26.54 -5.75
N LEU A 81 3.80 -25.22 -5.60
CA LEU A 81 2.90 -24.57 -4.62
C LEU A 81 1.64 -23.99 -5.23
N GLY A 82 1.63 -23.76 -6.54
CA GLY A 82 0.55 -23.10 -7.25
C GLY A 82 -0.48 -24.02 -7.88
N VAL A 83 -1.30 -23.45 -8.73
CA VAL A 83 -2.37 -24.14 -9.47
C VAL A 83 -1.91 -24.38 -10.89
N PRO A 84 -1.73 -25.63 -11.31
CA PRO A 84 -1.37 -25.97 -12.68
C PRO A 84 -2.56 -25.85 -13.64
N GLY A 85 -2.26 -25.83 -14.95
CA GLY A 85 -3.29 -25.95 -16.00
C GLY A 85 -4.15 -24.70 -16.22
N LEU A 86 -3.71 -23.50 -15.77
CA LEU A 86 -4.40 -22.24 -16.02
C LEU A 86 -4.14 -21.76 -17.47
N ILE A 87 -4.77 -22.43 -18.43
CA ILE A 87 -4.56 -22.20 -19.85
C ILE A 87 -5.20 -20.88 -20.28
N ASP A 88 -6.43 -20.61 -19.84
CA ASP A 88 -7.28 -19.50 -20.21
C ASP A 88 -8.10 -18.97 -19.01
N ASP A 89 -8.97 -18.00 -19.27
CA ASP A 89 -9.79 -17.36 -18.26
C ASP A 89 -10.88 -18.30 -17.69
N GLU A 90 -11.31 -19.30 -18.45
CA GLU A 90 -12.27 -20.31 -18.00
C GLU A 90 -11.63 -21.23 -16.97
N ALA A 91 -10.40 -21.69 -17.22
CA ALA A 91 -9.63 -22.48 -16.26
C ALA A 91 -9.37 -21.71 -14.96
N VAL A 92 -9.10 -20.40 -15.04
CA VAL A 92 -8.98 -19.51 -13.86
C VAL A 92 -10.30 -19.42 -13.09
N SER A 93 -11.41 -19.23 -13.81
CA SER A 93 -12.75 -19.15 -13.21
C SER A 93 -13.14 -20.44 -12.52
N GLN A 94 -12.79 -21.58 -13.10
CA GLN A 94 -13.03 -22.89 -12.48
C GLN A 94 -12.18 -23.09 -11.23
N ALA A 95 -10.88 -22.78 -11.28
CA ALA A 95 -9.99 -22.85 -10.13
C ALA A 95 -10.43 -21.92 -8.98
N ALA A 96 -11.01 -20.76 -9.32
CA ALA A 96 -11.59 -19.85 -8.31
C ALA A 96 -12.85 -20.42 -7.67
N LYS A 97 -13.75 -21.06 -8.43
CA LYS A 97 -14.94 -21.75 -7.89
C LYS A 97 -14.55 -22.90 -6.96
N GLU A 98 -13.46 -23.57 -7.25
CA GLU A 98 -12.89 -24.65 -6.42
C GLU A 98 -12.13 -24.13 -5.19
N GLY A 99 -12.01 -22.83 -5.01
CA GLY A 99 -11.27 -22.21 -3.89
C GLY A 99 -9.74 -22.32 -3.99
N LYS A 100 -9.21 -22.81 -5.11
CA LYS A 100 -7.77 -22.89 -5.37
C LYS A 100 -7.15 -21.52 -5.64
N LEU A 101 -7.95 -20.62 -6.22
CA LEU A 101 -7.61 -19.21 -6.45
C LEU A 101 -8.62 -18.31 -5.75
N VAL A 102 -8.14 -17.15 -5.30
CA VAL A 102 -8.95 -16.10 -4.71
C VAL A 102 -8.71 -14.78 -5.43
N SER A 103 -9.76 -13.97 -5.52
CA SER A 103 -9.65 -12.63 -6.12
C SER A 103 -8.76 -11.74 -5.24
N LEU A 104 -7.74 -11.16 -5.85
CA LEU A 104 -6.87 -10.17 -5.22
C LEU A 104 -7.60 -8.82 -5.21
N LYS A 105 -7.87 -8.30 -4.02
CA LYS A 105 -8.48 -6.99 -3.79
C LYS A 105 -7.48 -6.07 -3.11
N GLU A 106 -7.57 -4.77 -3.38
CA GLU A 106 -6.79 -3.75 -2.68
C GLU A 106 -7.09 -3.73 -1.18
N ASN A 107 -6.09 -3.38 -0.39
CA ASN A 107 -6.25 -3.18 1.05
C ASN A 107 -5.31 -2.08 1.56
N ARG A 108 -5.14 -1.99 2.89
CA ARG A 108 -4.26 -1.00 3.53
C ARG A 108 -2.76 -1.19 3.24
N TYR A 109 -2.34 -2.33 2.68
CA TYR A 109 -0.95 -2.68 2.44
C TYR A 109 -0.53 -2.53 0.98
N TRP A 110 -1.47 -2.74 0.05
CA TRP A 110 -1.22 -2.62 -1.38
C TRP A 110 -2.42 -2.07 -2.14
N ARG A 111 -2.10 -1.48 -3.28
CA ARG A 111 -3.05 -1.18 -4.36
C ARG A 111 -2.68 -2.00 -5.59
N ILE A 112 -3.61 -2.12 -6.52
CA ILE A 112 -3.42 -2.84 -7.78
C ILE A 112 -3.46 -1.80 -8.90
N LYS A 113 -2.38 -1.75 -9.70
CA LYS A 113 -2.37 -0.95 -10.93
C LYS A 113 -3.29 -1.61 -11.94
N GLU A 114 -3.79 -0.83 -12.92
CA GLU A 114 -4.54 -1.40 -14.04
C GLU A 114 -3.76 -2.57 -14.68
N LEU A 115 -4.35 -3.77 -14.62
CA LEU A 115 -3.74 -5.00 -15.12
C LEU A 115 -4.10 -5.17 -16.59
N LYS A 116 -3.10 -5.08 -17.48
CA LYS A 116 -3.31 -5.17 -18.93
C LYS A 116 -3.25 -6.59 -19.48
N ASP A 117 -2.35 -7.40 -18.92
CA ASP A 117 -2.04 -8.76 -19.42
C ASP A 117 -2.04 -9.79 -18.27
N SER A 118 -2.70 -9.48 -17.15
CA SER A 118 -2.81 -10.38 -16.00
C SER A 118 -4.16 -10.24 -15.30
N LEU A 119 -4.59 -11.31 -14.61
CA LEU A 119 -5.84 -11.39 -13.88
C LEU A 119 -5.59 -11.21 -12.38
N ALA A 120 -6.45 -10.47 -11.69
CA ALA A 120 -6.36 -10.24 -10.26
C ALA A 120 -6.77 -11.48 -9.43
N TYR A 121 -6.07 -12.60 -9.64
CA TYR A 121 -6.25 -13.85 -8.89
C TYR A 121 -4.91 -14.37 -8.40
N VAL A 122 -4.92 -14.95 -7.20
CA VAL A 122 -3.75 -15.58 -6.57
C VAL A 122 -4.20 -16.78 -5.73
N THR A 123 -3.25 -17.63 -5.32
CA THR A 123 -3.54 -18.65 -4.31
C THR A 123 -3.83 -18.00 -2.94
N PRO A 124 -4.60 -18.67 -2.05
CA PRO A 124 -4.83 -18.17 -0.69
C PRO A 124 -3.54 -17.88 0.09
N ASP A 125 -2.52 -18.70 -0.09
CA ASP A 125 -1.22 -18.51 0.59
C ASP A 125 -0.46 -17.28 0.05
N THR A 126 -0.63 -16.93 -1.23
CA THR A 126 -0.07 -15.69 -1.79
C THR A 126 -0.71 -14.44 -1.15
N ILE A 127 -1.99 -14.48 -0.80
CA ILE A 127 -2.63 -13.39 -0.01
C ILE A 127 -1.96 -13.26 1.37
N LYS A 128 -1.66 -14.38 2.04
CA LYS A 128 -0.98 -14.35 3.35
C LYS A 128 0.42 -13.77 3.23
N LEU A 129 1.18 -14.16 2.19
CA LEU A 129 2.48 -13.57 1.87
C LEU A 129 2.38 -12.06 1.66
N LEU A 130 1.43 -11.59 0.84
CA LEU A 130 1.26 -10.16 0.56
C LEU A 130 0.90 -9.37 1.82
N ASN A 131 0.04 -9.91 2.69
CA ASN A 131 -0.26 -9.30 3.98
C ASN A 131 1.00 -9.20 4.86
N LEU A 132 1.81 -10.25 4.93
CA LEU A 132 3.05 -10.28 5.69
C LEU A 132 4.07 -9.27 5.17
N ILE A 133 4.23 -9.17 3.84
CA ILE A 133 5.08 -8.15 3.21
C ILE A 133 4.61 -6.75 3.62
N GLY A 134 3.30 -6.47 3.49
CA GLY A 134 2.73 -5.17 3.80
C GLY A 134 2.85 -4.79 5.27
N GLU A 135 2.58 -5.74 6.16
CA GLU A 135 2.73 -5.54 7.60
C GLU A 135 4.17 -5.21 7.97
N ARG A 136 5.15 -6.01 7.50
CA ARG A 136 6.56 -5.78 7.78
C ARG A 136 7.08 -4.49 7.17
N PHE A 137 6.67 -4.17 5.94
CA PHE A 137 7.00 -2.91 5.28
C PHE A 137 6.52 -1.71 6.10
N GLN A 138 5.24 -1.69 6.50
CA GLN A 138 4.69 -0.60 7.31
C GLN A 138 5.30 -0.56 8.72
N LYS A 139 5.64 -1.69 9.32
CA LYS A 139 6.38 -1.75 10.58
C LYS A 139 7.77 -1.12 10.45
N ASN A 140 8.46 -1.39 9.34
CA ASN A 140 9.78 -0.83 9.06
C ASN A 140 9.71 0.69 8.78
N LEU A 141 8.67 1.17 8.10
CA LEU A 141 8.40 2.61 7.95
C LEU A 141 8.20 3.28 9.31
N LYS A 142 7.37 2.69 10.19
CA LYS A 142 7.15 3.21 11.56
C LYS A 142 8.43 3.29 12.37
N LYS A 143 9.30 2.28 12.31
CA LYS A 143 10.60 2.28 13.01
C LYS A 143 11.50 3.45 12.59
N GLN A 144 11.32 3.96 11.38
CA GLN A 144 12.07 5.08 10.83
C GLN A 144 11.33 6.42 10.98
N ASN A 145 10.23 6.45 11.75
CA ASN A 145 9.34 7.62 11.86
C ASN A 145 8.93 8.18 10.50
N LEU A 146 8.60 7.28 9.55
CA LEU A 146 8.10 7.62 8.22
C LEU A 146 6.60 7.41 8.13
N PRO A 147 5.91 8.12 7.21
CA PRO A 147 4.48 7.91 6.99
C PRO A 147 4.21 6.52 6.43
N LEU A 148 2.99 6.03 6.64
CA LEU A 148 2.60 4.72 6.14
C LEU A 148 2.24 4.80 4.66
N TYR A 149 2.91 3.98 3.89
CA TYR A 149 2.64 3.78 2.47
C TYR A 149 2.19 2.36 2.20
N ARG A 150 1.39 2.20 1.14
CA ARG A 150 1.10 0.94 0.52
C ARG A 150 1.87 0.82 -0.79
N PHE A 151 2.36 -0.36 -1.10
CA PHE A 151 3.04 -0.62 -2.36
C PHE A 151 2.05 -0.88 -3.50
N THR A 152 2.52 -0.86 -4.73
CA THR A 152 1.70 -1.06 -5.93
C THR A 152 2.04 -2.38 -6.59
N ILE A 153 1.02 -3.21 -6.83
CA ILE A 153 1.13 -4.46 -7.60
C ILE A 153 0.80 -4.16 -9.06
N SER A 154 1.66 -4.58 -9.98
CA SER A 154 1.54 -4.30 -11.42
C SER A 154 1.30 -5.53 -12.29
N SER A 155 1.56 -6.72 -11.78
CA SER A 155 1.29 -7.97 -12.47
C SER A 155 0.98 -9.08 -11.45
N VAL A 156 0.10 -10.00 -11.83
CA VAL A 156 -0.38 -11.08 -10.97
C VAL A 156 -0.47 -12.37 -11.79
N LEU A 157 -1.59 -13.07 -11.74
CA LEU A 157 -1.81 -14.28 -12.51
C LEU A 157 -1.83 -13.99 -14.02
N ARG A 158 -1.13 -14.80 -14.77
CA ARG A 158 -1.11 -14.73 -16.21
C ARG A 158 -1.42 -16.12 -16.77
N THR A 159 -2.50 -16.24 -17.54
CA THR A 159 -2.83 -17.54 -18.19
C THR A 159 -1.76 -17.87 -19.23
N GLN A 160 -1.69 -19.15 -19.63
CA GLN A 160 -0.77 -19.55 -20.71
C GLN A 160 -1.03 -18.75 -21.99
N GLN A 161 -2.29 -18.59 -22.39
CA GLN A 161 -2.65 -17.81 -23.58
C GLN A 161 -2.24 -16.34 -23.46
N ALA A 162 -2.40 -15.73 -22.28
CA ALA A 162 -1.97 -14.35 -22.03
C ALA A 162 -0.43 -14.22 -22.11
N GLN A 163 0.31 -15.21 -21.58
CA GLN A 163 1.76 -15.24 -21.68
C GLN A 163 2.24 -15.36 -23.13
N GLU A 164 1.62 -16.22 -23.94
CA GLU A 164 1.94 -16.38 -25.36
C GLU A 164 1.68 -15.07 -26.14
N LYS A 165 0.56 -14.38 -25.87
CA LYS A 165 0.26 -13.07 -26.46
C LYS A 165 1.29 -12.01 -26.02
N LEU A 166 1.72 -12.02 -24.73
CA LEU A 166 2.72 -11.11 -24.21
C LEU A 166 4.09 -11.30 -24.88
N VAL A 167 4.53 -12.54 -25.06
CA VAL A 167 5.81 -12.86 -25.73
C VAL A 167 5.86 -12.30 -27.17
N ARG A 168 4.75 -12.28 -27.87
CA ARG A 168 4.68 -11.70 -29.24
C ARG A 168 4.84 -10.17 -29.25
N LYS A 169 4.44 -9.50 -28.15
CA LYS A 169 4.45 -8.03 -28.01
C LYS A 169 5.67 -7.49 -27.26
N ASN A 170 6.23 -8.26 -26.34
CA ASN A 170 7.28 -7.82 -25.41
C ASN A 170 8.51 -8.72 -25.50
N ARG A 171 9.61 -8.20 -26.05
CA ARG A 171 10.89 -8.94 -26.16
C ARG A 171 11.51 -9.34 -24.81
N ASN A 172 11.10 -8.69 -23.73
CA ASN A 172 11.59 -9.00 -22.36
C ASN A 172 10.76 -10.10 -21.68
N ALA A 173 9.62 -10.50 -22.23
CA ALA A 173 8.81 -11.58 -21.70
C ALA A 173 9.53 -12.92 -21.91
N THR A 174 9.52 -13.77 -20.88
CA THR A 174 10.06 -15.11 -21.01
C THR A 174 9.28 -15.93 -22.04
N ARG A 175 10.00 -16.62 -22.93
CA ARG A 175 9.41 -17.54 -23.92
C ARG A 175 9.10 -18.90 -23.29
N ASN A 176 9.66 -19.17 -22.12
CA ASN A 176 9.44 -20.39 -21.36
C ASN A 176 8.23 -20.22 -20.41
N ILE A 177 7.96 -21.25 -19.63
CA ILE A 177 6.95 -21.22 -18.56
C ILE A 177 7.26 -20.04 -17.63
N SER A 178 6.24 -19.28 -17.29
CA SER A 178 6.32 -18.15 -16.36
C SER A 178 5.77 -18.56 -14.99
N SER A 179 6.44 -18.16 -13.91
CA SER A 179 5.94 -18.39 -12.54
C SER A 179 4.57 -17.72 -12.28
N HIS A 180 4.23 -16.68 -13.04
CA HIS A 180 2.90 -16.05 -12.99
C HIS A 180 1.76 -16.96 -13.42
N GLN A 181 2.02 -18.07 -14.12
CA GLN A 181 0.99 -19.00 -14.59
C GLN A 181 0.35 -19.83 -13.49
N PHE A 182 0.86 -19.76 -12.26
CA PHE A 182 0.46 -20.65 -11.16
C PHE A 182 -0.26 -19.91 -10.01
N GLY A 183 -0.47 -18.59 -10.11
CA GLY A 183 -1.13 -17.79 -9.06
C GLY A 183 -0.32 -17.58 -7.78
N THR A 184 0.98 -17.86 -7.81
CA THR A 184 1.91 -17.78 -6.66
C THR A 184 2.87 -16.61 -6.75
N THR A 185 2.81 -15.83 -7.83
CA THR A 185 3.78 -14.80 -8.18
C THR A 185 3.11 -13.46 -8.43
N VAL A 186 3.74 -12.40 -7.94
CA VAL A 186 3.32 -11.02 -8.16
C VAL A 186 4.52 -10.13 -8.49
N ASP A 187 4.28 -9.08 -9.29
CA ASP A 187 5.24 -8.01 -9.52
C ASP A 187 4.86 -6.79 -8.70
N ILE A 188 5.77 -6.34 -7.84
CA ILE A 188 5.61 -5.15 -6.98
C ILE A 188 6.45 -4.03 -7.56
N LEU A 189 5.81 -2.93 -7.98
CA LEU A 189 6.51 -1.73 -8.45
C LEU A 189 7.30 -1.10 -7.29
N PHE A 190 8.57 -0.82 -7.53
CA PHE A 190 9.40 -0.11 -6.56
C PHE A 190 9.51 1.40 -6.83
N THR A 191 8.75 1.90 -7.78
CA THR A 191 8.68 3.32 -8.15
C THR A 191 7.36 3.97 -7.74
N GLU A 192 6.37 3.19 -7.34
CA GLU A 192 5.03 3.70 -7.05
C GLU A 192 4.57 3.24 -5.65
N PHE A 193 4.42 4.22 -4.77
CA PHE A 193 3.88 4.05 -3.42
C PHE A 193 2.74 5.03 -3.22
N GLU A 194 1.73 4.62 -2.46
CA GLU A 194 0.59 5.47 -2.16
C GLU A 194 0.44 5.65 -0.65
N TYR A 195 0.24 6.90 -0.23
CA TYR A 195 0.01 7.20 1.18
C TYR A 195 -1.31 6.61 1.68
N THR A 196 -1.24 5.87 2.77
CA THR A 196 -2.42 5.39 3.46
C THR A 196 -2.95 6.50 4.37
N ALA A 197 -3.88 7.30 3.86
CA ALA A 197 -4.57 8.29 4.65
C ALA A 197 -5.26 7.61 5.83
N ASP A 198 -4.99 8.07 7.05
CA ASP A 198 -5.82 7.69 8.19
C ASP A 198 -7.20 8.34 7.97
N HIS A 199 -8.21 7.55 7.63
CA HIS A 199 -9.58 8.00 7.31
C HIS A 199 -10.28 8.68 8.50
N GLN A 200 -9.67 8.73 9.68
CA GLN A 200 -10.20 9.40 10.87
C GLN A 200 -10.21 10.94 10.76
N PHE A 201 -9.56 11.53 9.75
CA PHE A 201 -9.55 12.98 9.54
C PHE A 201 -10.55 13.46 8.51
N THR A 202 -11.76 12.95 8.52
CA THR A 202 -12.87 13.58 7.79
C THR A 202 -13.25 14.88 8.49
N PHE A 203 -12.70 15.99 7.98
CA PHE A 203 -13.14 17.33 8.39
C PHE A 203 -14.55 17.59 7.89
N ALA A 204 -15.54 16.94 8.49
CA ALA A 204 -16.94 17.15 8.16
C ALA A 204 -17.46 18.57 8.47
N CYS A 205 -16.63 19.45 9.02
CA CYS A 205 -17.10 20.66 9.69
C CYS A 205 -16.95 21.98 8.95
N LEU A 206 -16.12 22.09 7.92
CA LEU A 206 -15.94 23.33 7.16
C LEU A 206 -15.91 22.99 5.68
N SER A 207 -16.91 23.43 4.91
CA SER A 207 -16.98 23.24 3.45
C SER A 207 -15.70 23.70 2.73
N LYS A 208 -15.07 24.76 3.25
CA LYS A 208 -13.76 25.28 2.81
C LYS A 208 -12.60 24.27 2.97
N TYR A 209 -12.75 23.22 3.78
CA TYR A 209 -11.71 22.23 4.08
C TYR A 209 -12.11 20.80 3.64
N LYS A 210 -13.27 20.60 3.02
CA LYS A 210 -13.71 19.29 2.48
C LYS A 210 -12.77 18.76 1.40
N GLU A 211 -12.12 19.62 0.64
CA GLU A 211 -11.19 19.26 -0.43
C GLU A 211 -9.77 18.90 0.07
N ARG A 212 -9.48 19.13 1.33
CA ARG A 212 -8.12 18.97 1.88
C ARG A 212 -7.68 17.55 2.21
N PRO A 213 -8.53 16.53 2.45
CA PRO A 213 -8.06 15.14 2.53
C PRO A 213 -7.34 14.69 1.25
N GLU A 214 -7.86 15.12 0.08
CA GLU A 214 -7.22 14.86 -1.21
C GLU A 214 -5.92 15.64 -1.38
N PHE A 215 -5.88 16.90 -0.95
CA PHE A 215 -4.67 17.72 -0.97
C PHE A 215 -3.56 17.10 -0.11
N ARG A 216 -3.87 16.61 1.08
CA ARG A 216 -2.89 15.94 1.94
C ARG A 216 -2.40 14.63 1.36
N LYS A 217 -3.29 13.83 0.79
CA LYS A 217 -2.90 12.63 0.08
C LYS A 217 -1.91 12.97 -1.02
N LYS A 218 -2.20 14.00 -1.82
CA LYS A 218 -1.33 14.48 -2.88
C LYS A 218 0.04 14.92 -2.37
N GLU A 219 0.12 15.68 -1.27
CA GLU A 219 1.40 16.10 -0.67
C GLU A 219 2.22 14.90 -0.20
N PHE A 220 1.59 13.89 0.43
CA PHE A 220 2.29 12.68 0.86
C PHE A 220 2.65 11.76 -0.31
N ASP A 221 1.84 11.72 -1.37
CA ASP A 221 2.18 11.00 -2.60
C ASP A 221 3.33 11.71 -3.34
N GLU A 222 3.45 13.04 -3.29
CA GLU A 222 4.62 13.78 -3.76
C GLU A 222 5.87 13.44 -2.95
N LEU A 223 5.78 13.33 -1.61
CA LEU A 223 6.91 12.84 -0.81
C LEU A 223 7.34 11.44 -1.24
N ALA A 224 6.40 10.55 -1.53
CA ALA A 224 6.73 9.21 -2.02
C ALA A 224 7.45 9.26 -3.38
N SER A 225 7.10 10.21 -4.25
CA SER A 225 7.78 10.43 -5.52
C SER A 225 9.21 10.96 -5.32
N ILE A 226 9.38 11.98 -4.45
CA ILE A 226 10.69 12.59 -4.17
C ILE A 226 11.62 11.61 -3.47
N TYR A 227 11.12 10.87 -2.49
CA TYR A 227 11.88 9.93 -1.66
C TYR A 227 11.64 8.46 -2.01
N GLY A 228 11.23 8.18 -3.24
CA GLY A 228 10.93 6.83 -3.72
C GLY A 228 12.09 5.85 -3.55
N GLN A 229 13.34 6.33 -3.65
CA GLN A 229 14.52 5.50 -3.41
C GLN A 229 14.61 5.01 -1.96
N CYS A 230 14.20 5.82 -0.98
CA CYS A 230 14.12 5.42 0.42
C CYS A 230 13.06 4.32 0.62
N LEU A 231 11.85 4.53 0.11
CA LEU A 231 10.75 3.57 0.19
C LEU A 231 11.09 2.26 -0.51
N LYS A 232 11.67 2.32 -1.70
CA LYS A 232 12.21 1.16 -2.44
C LYS A 232 13.19 0.37 -1.59
N THR A 233 14.13 1.05 -0.94
CA THR A 233 15.15 0.38 -0.12
C THR A 233 14.54 -0.31 1.08
N ILE A 234 13.58 0.32 1.77
CA ILE A 234 12.89 -0.29 2.92
C ILE A 234 12.08 -1.52 2.47
N LEU A 235 11.37 -1.43 1.33
CA LEU A 235 10.63 -2.56 0.77
C LEU A 235 11.60 -3.68 0.36
N ALA A 236 12.71 -3.36 -0.32
CA ALA A 236 13.72 -4.32 -0.73
C ALA A 236 14.32 -5.08 0.46
N LYS A 237 14.67 -4.38 1.55
CA LYS A 237 15.16 -5.02 2.79
C LYS A 237 14.10 -5.90 3.42
N THR A 238 12.84 -5.45 3.43
CA THR A 238 11.72 -6.28 3.91
C THR A 238 11.59 -7.58 3.11
N LEU A 239 11.68 -7.51 1.79
CA LEU A 239 11.62 -8.68 0.92
C LEU A 239 12.85 -9.59 1.09
N LEU A 240 14.03 -9.00 1.26
CA LEU A 240 15.26 -9.74 1.50
C LEU A 240 15.22 -10.53 2.82
N ASP A 241 14.69 -9.92 3.87
CA ASP A 241 14.50 -10.60 5.16
C ASP A 241 13.56 -11.80 5.02
N LEU A 242 12.44 -11.64 4.31
CA LEU A 242 11.50 -12.74 4.01
C LEU A 242 12.13 -13.82 3.14
N GLN A 243 12.99 -13.46 2.19
CA GLN A 243 13.74 -14.43 1.38
C GLN A 243 14.73 -15.23 2.23
N LYS A 244 15.46 -14.58 3.13
CA LYS A 244 16.37 -15.26 4.07
C LYS A 244 15.66 -16.20 5.03
N GLU A 245 14.42 -15.89 5.37
CA GLU A 245 13.54 -16.77 6.16
C GLU A 245 12.94 -17.92 5.33
N GLY A 246 13.20 -18.00 4.03
CA GLY A 246 12.65 -19.02 3.13
C GLY A 246 11.16 -18.86 2.83
N ILE A 247 10.59 -17.69 3.06
CA ILE A 247 9.15 -17.42 2.89
C ILE A 247 8.82 -17.06 1.44
N CYS A 248 9.69 -16.34 0.75
CA CYS A 248 9.53 -15.99 -0.65
C CYS A 248 10.86 -15.95 -1.39
N TYR A 249 10.80 -16.06 -2.71
CA TYR A 249 11.89 -15.72 -3.61
C TYR A 249 11.66 -14.36 -4.23
N VAL A 250 12.75 -13.61 -4.45
CA VAL A 250 12.68 -12.24 -4.97
C VAL A 250 13.71 -12.06 -6.09
N ILE A 251 13.25 -11.46 -7.20
CA ILE A 251 14.16 -10.93 -8.23
C ILE A 251 13.99 -9.41 -8.29
N TYR A 252 15.08 -8.69 -8.05
CA TYR A 252 15.14 -7.27 -8.34
C TYR A 252 15.41 -7.07 -9.84
N GLU A 253 14.35 -6.79 -10.61
CA GLU A 253 14.47 -6.62 -12.05
C GLU A 253 15.03 -5.22 -12.40
N ARG A 254 15.98 -5.19 -13.34
CA ARG A 254 16.57 -3.91 -13.82
C ARG A 254 15.82 -3.32 -15.02
N ARG A 255 15.28 -4.20 -15.88
CA ARG A 255 14.62 -3.79 -17.12
C ARG A 255 13.19 -3.34 -16.91
N GLN A 256 12.58 -3.81 -15.84
CA GLN A 256 11.26 -3.40 -15.36
C GLN A 256 11.42 -2.92 -13.91
N PRO A 257 10.74 -1.84 -13.50
CA PRO A 257 10.90 -1.30 -12.15
C PRO A 257 10.12 -2.11 -11.11
N VAL A 258 10.35 -3.43 -11.05
CA VAL A 258 9.60 -4.34 -10.18
C VAL A 258 10.51 -5.23 -9.33
N PHE A 259 9.98 -5.61 -8.18
CA PHE A 259 10.38 -6.81 -7.46
C PHE A 259 9.43 -7.93 -7.90
N HIS A 260 9.97 -8.93 -8.58
CA HIS A 260 9.27 -10.16 -8.92
C HIS A 260 9.31 -11.09 -7.71
N VAL A 261 8.17 -11.38 -7.11
CA VAL A 261 8.05 -12.08 -5.83
C VAL A 261 7.22 -13.34 -5.98
N THR A 262 7.78 -14.49 -5.62
CA THR A 262 7.10 -15.78 -5.64
C THR A 262 7.10 -16.39 -4.23
N ILE A 263 5.97 -16.92 -3.79
CA ILE A 263 5.88 -17.65 -2.51
C ILE A 263 6.81 -18.87 -2.54
N ALA A 264 7.57 -19.11 -1.46
CA ALA A 264 8.49 -20.22 -1.37
C ALA A 264 8.08 -21.30 -0.34
N THR A 265 7.05 -21.04 0.47
CA THR A 265 6.51 -21.96 1.46
C THR A 265 5.00 -21.88 1.55
N LYS A 266 4.33 -22.91 2.07
CA LYS A 266 2.91 -22.86 2.45
C LYS A 266 2.75 -22.16 3.80
N PHE A 267 1.63 -21.44 3.97
CA PHE A 267 1.25 -20.79 5.23
C PHE A 267 0.19 -21.59 5.98
#